data_4512f35343cc735527753fa568be244e
#
_entry.id   4512f35343cc735527753fa568be244e
#
_cell.length_a   1.000
_cell.length_b   1.000
_cell.length_c   1.000
_cell.angle_alpha   90.00
_cell.angle_beta   90.00
_cell.angle_gamma   90.00
#
_symmetry.space_group_name_H-M   'P 1'
#
loop_
_entity.id
_entity.type
_entity.pdbx_description
1 polymer ?
#
loop_
_entity_poly.entity_id
_entity_poly.type
_entity_poly.pdbx_seq_one_letter_code
_entity_poly.pdbx_strand_id
1 'polypeptide(L)'
;MSEELRDYIEQNRIKTSPVYLQRFHATPPTGWINDPNGFIWFKGRYHLFGQFYPYGSQWGTMHWGHWVSDDLVAWNWSGVALMPDTDADRDGCFSGTAIVVDNKLVVLYTGVQKQTNGQYLQ
;
A
#
# COMPACT_ATOMS: atom_id res chain seq x y z
N MET A 1 -3.78 -0.99 10.57
CA MET A 1 -4.83 -0.22 9.82
C MET A 1 -5.92 0.14 10.81
N SER A 2 -6.25 1.43 10.95
CA SER A 2 -7.34 1.87 11.81
C SER A 2 -8.70 1.39 11.29
N GLU A 3 -9.69 1.30 12.16
CA GLU A 3 -11.07 0.95 11.80
C GLU A 3 -11.67 2.00 10.84
N GLU A 4 -11.45 3.28 11.14
CA GLU A 4 -11.89 4.40 10.29
C GLU A 4 -11.36 4.32 8.85
N LEU A 5 -10.10 3.98 8.66
CA LEU A 5 -9.52 3.83 7.32
C LEU A 5 -10.10 2.63 6.59
N ARG A 6 -10.37 1.53 7.29
CA ARG A 6 -11.03 0.36 6.72
C ARG A 6 -12.42 0.71 6.22
N ASP A 7 -13.21 1.36 7.06
CA ASP A 7 -14.58 1.78 6.76
C ASP A 7 -14.61 2.75 5.58
N TYR A 8 -13.68 3.72 5.55
CA TYR A 8 -13.54 4.62 4.42
C TYR A 8 -13.29 3.88 3.11
N ILE A 9 -12.34 2.93 3.09
CA ILE A 9 -12.03 2.13 1.91
C ILE A 9 -13.25 1.34 1.43
N GLU A 10 -13.99 0.70 2.34
CA GLU A 10 -15.18 -0.08 1.99
C GLU A 10 -16.31 0.78 1.43
N GLN A 11 -16.55 1.95 2.02
CA GLN A 11 -17.59 2.89 1.55
C GLN A 11 -17.26 3.50 0.18
N ASN A 12 -15.98 3.69 -0.11
CA ASN A 12 -15.49 4.33 -1.33
C ASN A 12 -14.94 3.34 -2.38
N ARG A 13 -15.26 2.05 -2.27
CA ARG A 13 -14.85 1.07 -3.26
C ARG A 13 -15.21 1.50 -4.68
N ILE A 14 -14.27 1.30 -5.60
CA ILE A 14 -14.46 1.61 -7.02
C ILE A 14 -15.65 0.81 -7.56
N LYS A 15 -16.70 1.52 -7.97
CA LYS A 15 -17.92 0.96 -8.59
C LYS A 15 -17.78 0.95 -10.11
N THR A 16 -16.73 0.33 -10.62
CA THR A 16 -16.50 0.23 -12.05
C THR A 16 -17.20 -1.00 -12.60
N SER A 17 -17.75 -0.88 -13.82
CA SER A 17 -18.31 -2.04 -14.53
C SER A 17 -17.26 -3.18 -14.60
N PRO A 18 -17.66 -4.44 -14.36
CA PRO A 18 -16.75 -5.59 -14.43
C PRO A 18 -15.98 -5.71 -15.75
N VAL A 19 -16.51 -5.13 -16.82
CA VAL A 19 -15.86 -5.09 -18.15
C VAL A 19 -14.55 -4.26 -18.14
N TYR A 20 -14.47 -3.26 -17.28
CA TYR A 20 -13.30 -2.37 -17.18
C TYR A 20 -12.38 -2.70 -16.00
N LEU A 21 -12.76 -3.67 -15.17
CA LEU A 21 -11.89 -4.11 -14.06
C LEU A 21 -10.79 -5.00 -14.61
N GLN A 22 -9.58 -4.69 -14.24
CA GLN A 22 -8.41 -5.50 -14.54
C GLN A 22 -8.48 -6.83 -13.78
N ARG A 23 -8.26 -7.94 -14.49
CA ARG A 23 -8.36 -9.30 -13.91
C ARG A 23 -7.02 -9.86 -13.46
N PHE A 24 -5.92 -9.33 -13.99
CA PHE A 24 -4.56 -9.86 -13.82
C PHE A 24 -3.61 -8.88 -13.13
N HIS A 25 -4.14 -7.85 -12.47
CA HIS A 25 -3.34 -6.81 -11.84
C HIS A 25 -3.72 -6.64 -10.38
N ALA A 26 -2.74 -6.22 -9.56
CA ALA A 26 -2.98 -5.75 -8.20
C ALA A 26 -3.73 -4.42 -8.25
N THR A 27 -5.05 -4.48 -8.23
CA THR A 27 -5.93 -3.31 -8.30
C THR A 27 -6.28 -2.84 -6.89
N PRO A 28 -6.20 -1.54 -6.59
CA PRO A 28 -6.63 -1.01 -5.30
C PRO A 28 -8.16 -1.00 -5.22
N PRO A 29 -8.73 -1.11 -4.00
CA PRO A 29 -10.17 -1.00 -3.82
C PRO A 29 -10.70 0.42 -4.08
N THR A 30 -9.89 1.44 -3.88
CA THR A 30 -10.16 2.87 -4.09
C THR A 30 -8.85 3.64 -4.27
N GLY A 31 -8.92 4.92 -4.59
CA GLY A 31 -7.81 5.86 -4.51
C GLY A 31 -6.75 5.71 -5.60
N TRP A 32 -5.51 6.01 -5.22
CA TRP A 32 -4.34 6.07 -6.10
C TRP A 32 -3.32 5.00 -5.73
N ILE A 33 -2.67 4.41 -6.73
CA ILE A 33 -1.47 3.57 -6.57
C ILE A 33 -0.37 3.99 -7.54
N ASN A 34 0.90 3.78 -7.15
CA ASN A 34 2.07 3.92 -8.01
C ASN A 34 3.10 2.83 -7.71
N ASP A 35 4.28 3.15 -7.21
CA ASP A 35 5.43 2.23 -7.12
C ASP A 35 5.11 0.90 -6.43
N PRO A 36 5.39 -0.24 -7.08
CA PRO A 36 5.38 -1.53 -6.40
C PRO A 36 6.56 -1.61 -5.41
N ASN A 37 6.32 -2.20 -4.26
CA ASN A 37 7.29 -2.35 -3.17
C ASN A 37 7.29 -3.77 -2.63
N GLY A 38 8.40 -4.19 -2.05
CA GLY A 38 8.49 -5.36 -1.19
C GLY A 38 7.92 -6.66 -1.77
N PHE A 39 8.09 -6.90 -3.09
CA PHE A 39 7.64 -8.13 -3.73
C PHE A 39 8.42 -9.32 -3.17
N ILE A 40 7.72 -10.29 -2.55
CA ILE A 40 8.37 -11.39 -1.84
C ILE A 40 7.48 -12.64 -1.75
N TRP A 41 8.12 -13.82 -1.79
CA TRP A 41 7.47 -15.09 -1.43
C TRP A 41 7.59 -15.32 0.08
N PHE A 42 6.47 -15.49 0.76
CA PHE A 42 6.43 -15.74 2.19
C PHE A 42 5.22 -16.60 2.60
N LYS A 43 5.46 -17.61 3.44
CA LYS A 43 4.42 -18.53 3.94
C LYS A 43 3.49 -19.10 2.86
N GLY A 44 4.07 -19.52 1.72
CA GLY A 44 3.34 -20.20 0.66
C GLY A 44 2.54 -19.28 -0.27
N ARG A 45 2.77 -17.95 -0.22
CA ARG A 45 2.11 -16.96 -1.08
C ARG A 45 3.08 -15.89 -1.56
N TYR A 46 2.77 -15.29 -2.70
CA TYR A 46 3.41 -14.05 -3.14
C TYR A 46 2.77 -12.86 -2.44
N HIS A 47 3.59 -11.97 -1.94
CA HIS A 47 3.18 -10.71 -1.33
C HIS A 47 3.71 -9.58 -2.19
N LEU A 48 2.85 -8.64 -2.51
CA LEU A 48 3.17 -7.40 -3.19
C LEU A 48 2.66 -6.24 -2.35
N PHE A 49 3.51 -5.28 -2.11
CA PHE A 49 3.12 -3.99 -1.53
C PHE A 49 3.22 -2.91 -2.60
N GLY A 50 2.62 -1.76 -2.35
CA GLY A 50 2.71 -0.63 -3.27
C GLY A 50 2.30 0.66 -2.62
N GLN A 51 2.82 1.75 -3.16
CA GLN A 51 2.40 3.09 -2.77
C GLN A 51 0.90 3.23 -2.98
N PHE A 52 0.19 3.66 -1.96
CA PHE A 52 -1.26 3.75 -1.95
C PHE A 52 -1.74 5.01 -1.25
N TYR A 53 -2.63 5.76 -1.90
CA TYR A 53 -3.35 6.87 -1.27
C TYR A 53 -4.85 6.60 -1.32
N PRO A 54 -5.51 6.34 -0.18
CA PRO A 54 -6.91 5.93 -0.14
C PRO A 54 -7.91 7.03 -0.45
N TYR A 55 -7.57 8.30 -0.18
CA TYR A 55 -8.51 9.40 -0.08
C TYR A 55 -8.78 10.18 -1.38
N GLY A 56 -8.18 9.76 -2.49
CA GLY A 56 -8.41 10.43 -3.77
C GLY A 56 -7.68 9.80 -4.94
N SER A 57 -8.04 10.23 -6.16
CA SER A 57 -7.48 9.75 -7.42
C SER A 57 -6.21 10.48 -7.86
N GLN A 58 -5.60 11.23 -6.96
CA GLN A 58 -4.33 11.93 -7.19
C GLN A 58 -3.34 11.54 -6.08
N TRP A 59 -2.05 11.76 -6.35
CA TRP A 59 -1.00 11.54 -5.39
C TRP A 59 -1.23 12.34 -4.09
N GLY A 60 -1.02 11.73 -2.94
CA GLY A 60 -1.21 12.34 -1.62
C GLY A 60 -0.30 11.73 -0.56
N THR A 61 -0.67 11.80 0.69
CA THR A 61 0.09 11.22 1.80
C THR A 61 0.10 9.69 1.68
N MET A 62 1.24 9.14 1.25
CA MET A 62 1.35 7.74 0.88
C MET A 62 1.24 6.79 2.06
N HIS A 63 0.49 5.74 1.85
CA HIS A 63 0.41 4.50 2.61
C HIS A 63 1.05 3.37 1.80
N TRP A 64 1.12 2.17 2.33
CA TRP A 64 1.36 0.95 1.56
C TRP A 64 0.11 0.09 1.51
N GLY A 65 -0.40 -0.14 0.31
CA GLY A 65 -1.35 -1.22 0.05
C GLY A 65 -0.65 -2.56 0.05
N HIS A 66 -1.40 -3.63 0.33
CA HIS A 66 -0.90 -5.00 0.35
C HIS A 66 -1.82 -5.91 -0.45
N TRP A 67 -1.23 -6.67 -1.35
CA TRP A 67 -1.89 -7.71 -2.13
C TRP A 67 -1.19 -9.04 -1.95
N VAL A 68 -1.95 -10.11 -2.07
CA VAL A 68 -1.44 -11.48 -2.02
C VAL A 68 -1.91 -12.27 -3.25
N SER A 69 -1.05 -13.17 -3.71
CA SER A 69 -1.34 -14.06 -4.83
C SER A 69 -0.78 -15.46 -4.58
N ASP A 70 -1.47 -16.47 -5.11
CA ASP A 70 -1.00 -17.86 -5.11
C ASP A 70 -0.31 -18.23 -6.43
N ASP A 71 -0.54 -17.47 -7.52
CA ASP A 71 -0.18 -17.84 -8.90
C ASP A 71 0.49 -16.69 -9.70
N LEU A 72 0.68 -15.49 -9.10
CA LEU A 72 1.18 -14.27 -9.76
C LEU A 72 0.23 -13.67 -10.80
N VAL A 73 -0.94 -14.23 -10.99
CA VAL A 73 -1.95 -13.80 -11.97
C VAL A 73 -3.12 -13.15 -11.26
N ALA A 74 -3.72 -13.87 -10.31
CA ALA A 74 -4.83 -13.37 -9.51
C ALA A 74 -4.30 -12.73 -8.22
N TRP A 75 -4.59 -11.44 -8.03
CA TRP A 75 -4.17 -10.68 -6.86
C TRP A 75 -5.36 -10.30 -6.00
N ASN A 76 -5.27 -10.61 -4.72
CA ASN A 76 -6.29 -10.29 -3.73
C ASN A 76 -5.81 -9.16 -2.80
N TRP A 77 -6.62 -8.14 -2.65
CA TRP A 77 -6.39 -7.07 -1.68
C TRP A 77 -6.38 -7.61 -0.26
N SER A 78 -5.32 -7.38 0.47
CA SER A 78 -5.11 -7.84 1.85
C SER A 78 -5.23 -6.72 2.89
N GLY A 79 -5.31 -5.47 2.46
CA GLY A 79 -5.45 -4.32 3.33
C GLY A 79 -4.32 -3.30 3.19
N VAL A 80 -4.28 -2.35 4.11
CA VAL A 80 -3.19 -1.37 4.24
C VAL A 80 -2.13 -1.95 5.17
N ALA A 81 -0.90 -2.07 4.68
CA ALA A 81 0.24 -2.61 5.43
C ALA A 81 0.94 -1.54 6.27
N LEU A 82 1.14 -0.34 5.71
CA LEU A 82 1.72 0.80 6.41
C LEU A 82 0.83 2.02 6.22
N MET A 83 0.71 2.80 7.26
CA MET A 83 0.03 4.10 7.26
C MET A 83 0.87 5.10 8.03
N PRO A 84 0.81 6.40 7.68
CA PRO A 84 1.49 7.44 8.44
C PRO A 84 0.89 7.56 9.83
N ASP A 85 1.51 6.94 10.83
CA ASP A 85 1.02 6.90 12.22
C ASP A 85 2.10 7.21 13.25
N THR A 86 3.29 7.56 12.79
CA THR A 86 4.41 8.00 13.66
C THR A 86 4.94 9.37 13.23
N ASP A 87 5.73 10.02 14.10
CA ASP A 87 6.39 11.27 13.73
C ASP A 87 7.36 11.09 12.55
N ALA A 88 7.99 9.91 12.44
CA ALA A 88 8.97 9.66 11.39
C ALA A 88 8.37 9.57 9.98
N ASP A 89 7.08 9.26 9.86
CA ASP A 89 6.39 9.04 8.58
C ASP A 89 5.09 9.84 8.43
N ARG A 90 4.87 10.83 9.29
CA ARG A 90 3.61 11.61 9.36
C ARG A 90 3.15 12.20 8.02
N ASP A 91 4.07 12.45 7.10
CA ASP A 91 3.80 13.00 5.77
C ASP A 91 3.88 11.95 4.66
N GLY A 92 4.11 10.68 5.00
CA GLY A 92 4.03 9.56 4.08
C GLY A 92 4.97 8.39 4.38
N CYS A 93 4.51 7.20 4.03
CA CYS A 93 5.30 5.98 3.95
C CYS A 93 5.75 5.80 2.49
N PHE A 94 6.99 6.21 2.16
CA PHE A 94 7.51 6.14 0.80
C PHE A 94 8.10 4.76 0.48
N SER A 95 8.64 4.63 -0.73
CA SER A 95 9.08 3.35 -1.27
C SER A 95 10.16 2.67 -0.44
N GLY A 96 10.22 1.36 -0.56
CA GLY A 96 11.14 0.52 0.18
C GLY A 96 11.09 -0.94 -0.28
N THR A 97 11.48 -1.84 0.59
CA THR A 97 11.60 -3.27 0.26
C THR A 97 11.12 -4.16 1.41
N ALA A 98 11.05 -5.46 1.15
CA ALA A 98 10.73 -6.48 2.15
C ALA A 98 11.78 -7.60 2.13
N ILE A 99 12.04 -8.18 3.29
CA ILE A 99 12.87 -9.37 3.45
C ILE A 99 12.24 -10.32 4.47
N VAL A 100 12.67 -11.57 4.47
CA VAL A 100 12.30 -12.54 5.51
C VAL A 100 13.47 -12.70 6.48
N VAL A 101 13.21 -12.44 7.75
CA VAL A 101 14.16 -12.63 8.86
C VAL A 101 13.49 -13.45 9.94
N ASP A 102 14.09 -14.54 10.36
CA ASP A 102 13.59 -15.42 11.43
C ASP A 102 12.11 -15.81 11.26
N ASN A 103 11.75 -16.19 10.03
CA ASN A 103 10.39 -16.56 9.65
C ASN A 103 9.34 -15.44 9.87
N LYS A 104 9.80 -14.18 9.84
CA LYS A 104 8.96 -12.98 9.87
C LYS A 104 9.19 -12.16 8.60
N LEU A 105 8.13 -11.60 8.07
CA LEU A 105 8.23 -10.63 7.00
C LEU A 105 8.57 -9.27 7.61
N VAL A 106 9.70 -8.71 7.22
CA VAL A 106 10.21 -7.42 7.67
C VAL A 106 10.22 -6.47 6.48
N VAL A 107 9.67 -5.28 6.67
CA VAL A 107 9.70 -4.21 5.67
C VAL A 107 10.65 -3.10 6.10
N LEU A 108 11.38 -2.57 5.12
CA LEU A 108 12.22 -1.38 5.24
C LEU A 108 11.64 -0.34 4.30
N TYR A 109 11.28 0.82 4.79
CA TYR A 109 10.64 1.87 4.01
C TYR A 109 11.17 3.26 4.38
N THR A 110 10.90 4.24 3.55
CA THR A 110 11.26 5.63 3.79
C THR A 110 10.12 6.36 4.47
N GLY A 111 10.29 6.72 5.75
CA GLY A 111 9.39 7.63 6.44
C GLY A 111 9.66 9.07 6.01
N VAL A 112 8.62 9.87 5.84
CA VAL A 112 8.74 11.24 5.33
C VAL A 112 8.17 12.25 6.31
N GLN A 113 8.93 13.33 6.53
CA GLN A 113 8.51 14.51 7.28
C GLN A 113 8.70 15.77 6.44
N LYS A 114 7.65 16.55 6.25
CA LYS A 114 7.74 17.87 5.64
C LYS A 114 8.15 18.89 6.68
N GLN A 115 9.24 19.58 6.41
CA GLN A 115 9.77 20.63 7.28
C GLN A 115 9.06 21.97 7.03
N THR A 116 9.14 22.89 7.99
CA THR A 116 8.54 24.22 7.91
C THR A 116 9.08 25.07 6.76
N ASN A 117 10.30 24.78 6.31
CA ASN A 117 10.93 25.42 5.14
C ASN A 117 10.52 24.79 3.80
N GLY A 118 9.59 23.82 3.80
CA GLY A 118 9.11 23.09 2.61
C GLY A 118 10.01 21.95 2.16
N GLN A 119 11.15 21.71 2.79
CA GLN A 119 12.01 20.55 2.51
C GLN A 119 11.41 19.28 3.13
N TYR A 120 11.80 18.12 2.60
CA TYR A 120 11.46 16.82 3.16
C TYR A 120 12.69 16.23 3.87
N LEU A 121 12.45 15.73 5.07
CA LEU A 121 13.36 14.79 5.76
C LEU A 121 12.88 13.38 5.44
N GLN A 122 13.84 12.53 5.08
CA GLN A 122 13.62 11.12 4.73
C GLN A 122 14.58 10.23 5.51
#